data_1d1a93947b10ae2232d5d7a835957e43
#
_entry.id   1d1a93947b10ae2232d5d7a835957e43
#
_cell.length_a   1.000
_cell.length_b   1.000
_cell.length_c   1.000
_cell.angle_alpha   90.00
_cell.angle_beta   90.00
_cell.angle_gamma   90.00
#
_symmetry.space_group_name_H-M   'P 1'
#
loop_
_entity.id
_entity.type
_entity.pdbx_description
1 polymer ?
#
loop_
_entity_poly.entity_id
_entity_poly.type
_entity_poly.pdbx_seq_one_letter_code
_entity_poly.pdbx_strand_id
1 'polypeptide(L)'
;MTFRNSLLVAGLLASWLTAQADINVGVTVSATGPAASLGIPEKNTIAIMPKSISGQTIRYTVLDDASDTTAAVANTRKLISESKVDIILGSTTTPNSLAMIDVVAEGQTPMISMAASARIVEPMDAKRKWVFKTPQNDIMMSLAIAEHMSKLGIKTVGFIGFADAYGEGWSQEFAKAAGLKGLTVVANERFSRSDTSVTGQVLKLIAAKPDAVLVAGSGTPAALPQKALKERGYAGKLYQTHGVANADFLRVGGKDLEGTFLPAGPVLVAEQLPASNPVRKAALVYVAAYEAVHGKGSVSTFGGHAWDAGLLMTAAIPKALKKAKPGTPEFRLALRDALESLQEISGAHGIFSMSPTDHLGLDQRSRVMVKIENSSWKYQP
;
A
#
# COMPACT_ATOMS: atom_id res chain seq x y z
N MET A 1 -18.34 85.55 -7.87
CA MET A 1 -18.74 84.20 -8.32
C MET A 1 -17.49 83.34 -8.41
N THR A 2 -17.23 82.52 -7.40
CA THR A 2 -16.05 81.66 -7.28
C THR A 2 -16.52 80.21 -7.26
N PHE A 3 -16.25 79.49 -8.34
CA PHE A 3 -16.49 78.03 -8.40
C PHE A 3 -15.34 77.28 -7.71
N ARG A 4 -15.66 76.53 -6.65
CA ARG A 4 -14.74 75.59 -6.01
C ARG A 4 -14.92 74.23 -6.62
N ASN A 5 -13.93 73.75 -7.41
CA ASN A 5 -13.85 72.38 -7.88
C ASN A 5 -13.39 71.45 -6.75
N SER A 6 -14.26 70.54 -6.32
CA SER A 6 -13.93 69.46 -5.42
C SER A 6 -13.55 68.24 -6.25
N LEU A 7 -12.28 67.91 -6.29
CA LEU A 7 -11.79 66.63 -6.84
C LEU A 7 -12.08 65.51 -5.85
N LEU A 8 -12.99 64.60 -6.15
CA LEU A 8 -13.17 63.32 -5.52
C LEU A 8 -12.10 62.34 -6.00
N VAL A 9 -11.12 62.04 -5.18
CA VAL A 9 -10.17 60.95 -5.40
C VAL A 9 -10.84 59.65 -4.96
N ALA A 10 -11.38 58.88 -5.91
CA ALA A 10 -11.85 57.51 -5.67
C ALA A 10 -10.64 56.58 -5.56
N GLY A 11 -10.25 56.23 -4.35
CA GLY A 11 -9.21 55.21 -4.11
C GLY A 11 -9.71 53.84 -4.52
N LEU A 12 -9.23 53.28 -5.65
CA LEU A 12 -9.35 51.89 -6.02
C LEU A 12 -8.52 51.03 -5.03
N LEU A 13 -9.13 50.51 -4.01
CA LEU A 13 -8.60 49.38 -3.24
C LEU A 13 -8.67 48.14 -4.13
N ALA A 14 -7.63 47.95 -4.95
CA ALA A 14 -7.41 46.66 -5.61
C ALA A 14 -7.10 45.63 -4.55
N SER A 15 -8.12 44.87 -4.15
CA SER A 15 -7.96 43.64 -3.35
C SER A 15 -7.12 42.68 -4.19
N TRP A 16 -5.85 42.58 -3.90
CA TRP A 16 -4.99 41.53 -4.42
C TRP A 16 -5.49 40.22 -3.83
N LEU A 17 -6.42 39.56 -4.49
CA LEU A 17 -6.68 38.15 -4.30
C LEU A 17 -5.38 37.45 -4.68
N THR A 18 -4.53 37.18 -3.71
CA THR A 18 -3.39 36.31 -3.91
C THR A 18 -3.96 34.96 -4.38
N ALA A 19 -3.82 34.66 -5.66
CA ALA A 19 -4.15 33.34 -6.18
C ALA A 19 -3.37 32.34 -5.32
N GLN A 20 -4.09 31.62 -4.48
CA GLN A 20 -3.52 30.61 -3.60
C GLN A 20 -3.11 29.45 -4.50
N ALA A 21 -1.83 29.08 -4.50
CA ALA A 21 -1.33 28.05 -5.37
C ALA A 21 -1.94 26.68 -4.97
N ASP A 22 -2.50 25.96 -5.94
CA ASP A 22 -3.01 24.61 -5.73
C ASP A 22 -1.89 23.66 -5.29
N ILE A 23 -2.22 22.65 -4.51
CA ILE A 23 -1.31 21.54 -4.21
C ILE A 23 -1.56 20.45 -5.24
N ASN A 24 -0.52 20.12 -6.02
CA ASN A 24 -0.59 19.12 -7.06
C ASN A 24 -0.14 17.76 -6.53
N VAL A 25 -1.03 16.79 -6.55
CA VAL A 25 -0.77 15.40 -6.12
C VAL A 25 -0.70 14.51 -7.35
N GLY A 26 0.45 13.93 -7.60
CA GLY A 26 0.63 12.90 -8.61
C GLY A 26 0.23 11.54 -8.07
N VAL A 27 -0.40 10.73 -8.89
CA VAL A 27 -0.76 9.36 -8.55
C VAL A 27 -0.37 8.44 -9.71
N THR A 28 0.39 7.37 -9.41
CA THR A 28 0.58 6.28 -10.37
C THR A 28 0.18 4.98 -9.71
N VAL A 29 -0.72 4.22 -10.36
CA VAL A 29 -1.29 2.98 -9.83
C VAL A 29 -1.43 1.95 -10.93
N SER A 30 -1.38 0.67 -10.59
CA SER A 30 -1.59 -0.44 -11.52
C SER A 30 -3.08 -0.70 -11.73
N ALA A 31 -3.80 0.23 -12.40
CA ALA A 31 -5.24 0.09 -12.63
C ALA A 31 -5.58 -0.91 -13.73
N THR A 32 -4.58 -1.32 -14.52
CA THR A 32 -4.66 -2.40 -15.51
C THR A 32 -3.49 -3.38 -15.34
N GLY A 33 -3.49 -4.47 -16.13
CA GLY A 33 -2.46 -5.51 -16.05
C GLY A 33 -2.65 -6.49 -14.88
N PRO A 34 -1.63 -7.32 -14.56
CA PRO A 34 -1.73 -8.38 -13.57
C PRO A 34 -2.03 -7.92 -12.13
N ALA A 35 -1.77 -6.65 -11.81
CA ALA A 35 -2.04 -6.08 -10.48
C ALA A 35 -3.33 -5.22 -10.43
N ALA A 36 -4.18 -5.28 -11.46
CA ALA A 36 -5.39 -4.44 -11.54
C ALA A 36 -6.32 -4.59 -10.33
N SER A 37 -6.44 -5.80 -9.77
CA SER A 37 -7.26 -6.04 -8.56
C SER A 37 -6.74 -5.33 -7.31
N LEU A 38 -5.51 -4.81 -7.34
CA LEU A 38 -4.90 -3.99 -6.31
C LEU A 38 -5.08 -2.49 -6.63
N GLY A 39 -4.70 -2.09 -7.84
CA GLY A 39 -4.66 -0.68 -8.24
C GLY A 39 -6.04 -0.06 -8.44
N ILE A 40 -7.05 -0.84 -8.83
CA ILE A 40 -8.43 -0.32 -8.97
C ILE A 40 -8.99 0.20 -7.63
N PRO A 41 -8.94 -0.56 -6.51
CA PRO A 41 -9.36 -0.03 -5.21
C PRO A 41 -8.55 1.18 -4.74
N GLU A 42 -7.25 1.24 -5.04
CA GLU A 42 -6.41 2.41 -4.75
C GLU A 42 -6.91 3.64 -5.53
N LYS A 43 -7.10 3.51 -6.85
CA LYS A 43 -7.65 4.56 -7.70
C LYS A 43 -9.02 5.04 -7.22
N ASN A 44 -9.90 4.12 -6.87
CA ASN A 44 -11.23 4.42 -6.34
C ASN A 44 -11.15 5.21 -5.03
N THR A 45 -10.21 4.87 -4.14
CA THR A 45 -9.98 5.60 -2.89
C THR A 45 -9.45 7.02 -3.15
N ILE A 46 -8.53 7.20 -4.10
CA ILE A 46 -8.06 8.54 -4.51
C ILE A 46 -9.23 9.44 -4.96
N ALA A 47 -10.22 8.87 -5.63
CA ALA A 47 -11.38 9.64 -6.12
C ALA A 47 -12.24 10.23 -4.98
N ILE A 48 -12.27 9.59 -3.81
CA ILE A 48 -13.02 10.04 -2.62
C ILE A 48 -12.18 10.85 -1.62
N MET A 49 -10.89 11.07 -1.90
CA MET A 49 -10.02 11.89 -1.04
C MET A 49 -10.42 13.37 -1.03
N PRO A 50 -10.03 14.13 0.02
CA PRO A 50 -10.33 15.56 0.12
C PRO A 50 -9.84 16.36 -1.09
N LYS A 51 -10.66 17.27 -1.57
CA LYS A 51 -10.32 18.22 -2.66
C LYS A 51 -9.83 19.57 -2.13
N SER A 52 -9.79 19.75 -0.81
CA SER A 52 -9.24 20.93 -0.14
C SER A 52 -8.65 20.53 1.21
N ILE A 53 -7.48 21.08 1.53
CA ILE A 53 -6.80 20.90 2.83
C ILE A 53 -6.28 22.28 3.27
N SER A 54 -6.66 22.73 4.47
CA SER A 54 -6.24 24.03 5.02
C SER A 54 -6.48 25.23 4.08
N GLY A 55 -7.59 25.19 3.34
CA GLY A 55 -7.96 26.25 2.39
C GLY A 55 -7.28 26.13 1.02
N GLN A 56 -6.30 25.24 0.86
CA GLN A 56 -5.65 24.97 -0.44
C GLN A 56 -6.46 23.95 -1.25
N THR A 57 -6.65 24.22 -2.55
CA THR A 57 -7.21 23.23 -3.47
C THR A 57 -6.21 22.10 -3.69
N ILE A 58 -6.68 20.86 -3.69
CA ILE A 58 -5.88 19.66 -3.99
C ILE A 58 -6.27 19.16 -5.39
N ARG A 59 -5.29 19.08 -6.29
CA ARG A 59 -5.46 18.55 -7.66
C ARG A 59 -4.77 17.20 -7.77
N TYR A 60 -5.54 16.16 -8.10
CA TYR A 60 -5.00 14.81 -8.33
C TYR A 60 -4.84 14.55 -9.81
N THR A 61 -3.61 14.18 -10.23
CA THR A 61 -3.32 13.68 -11.58
C THR A 61 -3.05 12.19 -11.47
N VAL A 62 -3.97 11.36 -11.97
CA VAL A 62 -3.91 9.90 -11.84
C VAL A 62 -3.50 9.27 -13.16
N LEU A 63 -2.40 8.50 -13.15
CA LEU A 63 -1.86 7.75 -14.28
C LEU A 63 -1.86 6.26 -13.97
N ASP A 64 -2.19 5.44 -14.99
CA ASP A 64 -2.08 3.99 -14.93
C ASP A 64 -0.67 3.56 -15.35
N ASP A 65 -0.02 2.71 -14.54
CA ASP A 65 1.28 2.13 -14.90
C ASP A 65 1.15 0.72 -15.48
N ALA A 66 -0.07 0.24 -15.69
CA ALA A 66 -0.36 -1.07 -16.28
C ALA A 66 0.41 -2.25 -15.64
N SER A 67 0.80 -2.14 -14.37
CA SER A 67 1.66 -3.11 -13.66
C SER A 67 3.07 -3.26 -14.26
N ASP A 68 3.53 -2.25 -15.01
CA ASP A 68 4.82 -2.23 -15.72
C ASP A 68 5.78 -1.20 -15.10
N THR A 69 7.04 -1.61 -14.86
CA THR A 69 8.04 -0.77 -14.23
C THR A 69 8.49 0.40 -15.11
N THR A 70 8.55 0.20 -16.43
CA THR A 70 8.93 1.25 -17.38
C THR A 70 7.85 2.32 -17.43
N ALA A 71 6.58 1.92 -17.47
CA ALA A 71 5.45 2.84 -17.42
C ALA A 71 5.40 3.61 -16.09
N ALA A 72 5.66 2.95 -14.95
CA ALA A 72 5.73 3.61 -13.64
C ALA A 72 6.80 4.70 -13.59
N VAL A 73 8.00 4.42 -14.11
CA VAL A 73 9.09 5.39 -14.23
C VAL A 73 8.71 6.56 -15.16
N ALA A 74 8.14 6.26 -16.33
CA ALA A 74 7.69 7.29 -17.28
C ALA A 74 6.60 8.20 -16.67
N ASN A 75 5.61 7.60 -16.00
CA ASN A 75 4.57 8.32 -15.27
C ASN A 75 5.17 9.24 -14.20
N THR A 76 6.11 8.73 -13.41
CA THR A 76 6.78 9.51 -12.35
C THR A 76 7.52 10.71 -12.93
N ARG A 77 8.28 10.53 -14.01
CA ARG A 77 8.95 11.63 -14.72
C ARG A 77 7.95 12.67 -15.22
N LYS A 78 6.87 12.24 -15.86
CA LYS A 78 5.80 13.12 -16.36
C LYS A 78 5.14 13.91 -15.25
N LEU A 79 4.78 13.25 -14.13
CA LEU A 79 4.18 13.90 -12.96
C LEU A 79 5.09 15.01 -12.42
N ILE A 80 6.39 14.76 -12.29
CA ILE A 80 7.35 15.72 -11.77
C ILE A 80 7.63 16.84 -12.77
N SER A 81 7.93 16.50 -14.05
CA SER A 81 8.42 17.48 -15.03
C SER A 81 7.31 18.30 -15.69
N GLU A 82 6.14 17.69 -15.96
CA GLU A 82 5.03 18.35 -16.67
C GLU A 82 3.93 18.80 -15.70
N SER A 83 3.47 17.91 -14.83
CA SER A 83 2.38 18.22 -13.87
C SER A 83 2.86 18.98 -12.63
N LYS A 84 4.19 19.14 -12.44
CA LYS A 84 4.80 19.91 -11.34
C LYS A 84 4.23 19.52 -9.97
N VAL A 85 4.12 18.22 -9.71
CA VAL A 85 3.50 17.72 -8.49
C VAL A 85 4.35 18.02 -7.25
N ASP A 86 3.68 18.22 -6.12
CA ASP A 86 4.28 18.46 -4.81
C ASP A 86 4.57 17.15 -4.06
N ILE A 87 3.80 16.11 -4.36
CA ILE A 87 3.91 14.77 -3.77
C ILE A 87 3.39 13.72 -4.75
N ILE A 88 3.89 12.49 -4.65
CA ILE A 88 3.41 11.35 -5.42
C ILE A 88 2.84 10.29 -4.48
N LEU A 89 1.66 9.74 -4.80
CA LEU A 89 1.08 8.55 -4.19
C LEU A 89 1.22 7.38 -5.16
N GLY A 90 1.81 6.28 -4.71
CA GLY A 90 2.05 5.10 -5.57
C GLY A 90 3.51 4.63 -5.54
N SER A 91 3.85 3.57 -6.25
CA SER A 91 2.95 2.74 -7.05
C SER A 91 2.34 1.60 -6.20
N THR A 92 1.48 0.80 -6.87
CA THR A 92 0.79 -0.34 -6.29
C THR A 92 1.70 -1.52 -5.97
N THR A 93 2.72 -1.77 -6.81
CA THR A 93 3.56 -2.97 -6.72
C THR A 93 4.98 -2.67 -6.27
N THR A 94 5.60 -3.66 -5.63
CA THR A 94 7.01 -3.56 -5.19
C THR A 94 7.98 -3.26 -6.35
N PRO A 95 7.94 -3.97 -7.49
CA PRO A 95 8.83 -3.67 -8.61
C PRO A 95 8.70 -2.22 -9.09
N ASN A 96 7.46 -1.73 -9.26
CA ASN A 96 7.19 -0.39 -9.74
C ASN A 96 7.69 0.66 -8.73
N SER A 97 7.35 0.51 -7.44
CA SER A 97 7.79 1.45 -6.40
C SER A 97 9.32 1.52 -6.28
N LEU A 98 10.02 0.38 -6.37
CA LEU A 98 11.49 0.35 -6.36
C LEU A 98 12.09 1.09 -7.57
N ALA A 99 11.50 0.92 -8.76
CA ALA A 99 11.97 1.59 -9.98
C ALA A 99 11.78 3.12 -9.95
N MET A 100 10.82 3.61 -9.15
CA MET A 100 10.53 5.04 -9.02
C MET A 100 11.49 5.79 -8.07
N ILE A 101 12.21 5.09 -7.18
CA ILE A 101 13.02 5.70 -6.11
C ILE A 101 14.03 6.72 -6.66
N ASP A 102 14.76 6.36 -7.71
CA ASP A 102 15.77 7.25 -8.29
C ASP A 102 15.13 8.52 -8.86
N VAL A 103 14.01 8.38 -9.54
CA VAL A 103 13.32 9.51 -10.19
C VAL A 103 12.75 10.50 -9.16
N VAL A 104 12.15 10.01 -8.07
CA VAL A 104 11.61 10.91 -7.03
C VAL A 104 12.73 11.58 -6.25
N ALA A 105 13.86 10.90 -6.04
CA ALA A 105 15.03 11.47 -5.40
C ALA A 105 15.70 12.55 -6.26
N GLU A 106 15.88 12.32 -7.57
CA GLU A 106 16.37 13.30 -8.53
C GLU A 106 15.47 14.55 -8.58
N GLY A 107 14.15 14.33 -8.61
CA GLY A 107 13.13 15.38 -8.63
C GLY A 107 12.87 16.04 -7.27
N GLN A 108 13.54 15.58 -6.21
CA GLN A 108 13.32 16.04 -4.82
C GLN A 108 11.82 16.15 -4.49
N THR A 109 11.07 15.09 -4.83
CA THR A 109 9.62 15.05 -4.68
C THR A 109 9.26 13.90 -3.75
N PRO A 110 8.60 14.13 -2.59
CA PRO A 110 8.23 13.06 -1.69
C PRO A 110 7.24 12.09 -2.34
N MET A 111 7.41 10.80 -2.07
CA MET A 111 6.55 9.73 -2.54
C MET A 111 6.03 8.92 -1.36
N ILE A 112 4.75 8.59 -1.36
CA ILE A 112 4.16 7.60 -0.45
C ILE A 112 3.78 6.38 -1.27
N SER A 113 4.58 5.32 -1.17
CA SER A 113 4.35 4.04 -1.86
C SER A 113 3.20 3.27 -1.22
N MET A 114 2.41 2.58 -2.04
CA MET A 114 1.34 1.67 -1.64
C MET A 114 1.77 0.19 -1.78
N ALA A 115 3.07 -0.07 -1.88
CA ALA A 115 3.63 -1.41 -2.01
C ALA A 115 4.33 -1.90 -0.73
N ALA A 116 4.44 -3.22 -0.57
CA ALA A 116 4.71 -3.85 0.73
C ALA A 116 6.19 -3.97 1.12
N SER A 117 7.13 -4.13 0.17
CA SER A 117 8.51 -4.49 0.52
C SER A 117 9.19 -3.47 1.43
N ALA A 118 9.89 -3.95 2.46
CA ALA A 118 10.76 -3.14 3.33
C ALA A 118 11.83 -2.40 2.51
N ARG A 119 12.33 -3.01 1.44
CA ARG A 119 13.39 -2.45 0.58
C ARG A 119 13.02 -1.13 -0.10
N ILE A 120 11.75 -0.75 -0.09
CA ILE A 120 11.28 0.55 -0.62
C ILE A 120 11.79 1.70 0.25
N VAL A 121 11.83 1.50 1.56
CA VAL A 121 12.24 2.52 2.55
C VAL A 121 13.50 2.14 3.34
N GLU A 122 13.95 0.89 3.22
CA GLU A 122 15.12 0.37 3.95
C GLU A 122 16.18 -0.24 3.00
N PRO A 123 17.49 -0.15 3.36
CA PRO A 123 18.01 0.71 4.41
C PRO A 123 17.87 2.20 4.03
N MET A 124 17.72 3.09 5.03
CA MET A 124 17.63 4.53 4.79
C MET A 124 18.92 5.04 4.12
N ASP A 125 18.76 5.80 3.05
CA ASP A 125 19.84 6.40 2.27
C ASP A 125 19.45 7.76 1.67
N ALA A 126 20.33 8.38 0.90
CA ALA A 126 20.12 9.68 0.29
C ALA A 126 18.93 9.70 -0.71
N LYS A 127 18.51 8.56 -1.26
CA LYS A 127 17.40 8.46 -2.19
C LYS A 127 16.10 8.13 -1.43
N ARG A 128 16.14 7.16 -0.53
CA ARG A 128 14.98 6.70 0.25
C ARG A 128 14.45 7.73 1.25
N LYS A 129 15.26 8.76 1.60
CA LYS A 129 14.73 9.91 2.37
C LYS A 129 13.55 10.64 1.72
N TRP A 130 13.31 10.42 0.42
CA TRP A 130 12.16 10.96 -0.30
C TRP A 130 10.98 10.00 -0.39
N VAL A 131 11.12 8.78 0.15
CA VAL A 131 10.16 7.69 -0.03
C VAL A 131 9.59 7.24 1.31
N PHE A 132 8.28 7.27 1.43
CA PHE A 132 7.47 6.74 2.52
C PHE A 132 6.62 5.59 2.01
N LYS A 133 5.98 4.83 2.90
CA LYS A 133 5.02 3.79 2.50
C LYS A 133 3.96 3.57 3.56
N THR A 134 2.80 3.04 3.15
CA THR A 134 1.69 2.74 4.07
C THR A 134 1.45 1.25 4.29
N PRO A 135 1.75 0.30 3.38
CA PRO A 135 1.57 -1.11 3.67
C PRO A 135 2.57 -1.64 4.69
N GLN A 136 2.13 -2.57 5.53
CA GLN A 136 3.00 -3.36 6.39
C GLN A 136 4.10 -4.01 5.53
N ASN A 137 5.31 -4.10 6.08
CA ASN A 137 6.42 -4.70 5.34
C ASN A 137 6.40 -6.24 5.38
N ASP A 138 7.12 -6.85 4.45
CA ASP A 138 7.31 -8.29 4.33
C ASP A 138 7.96 -8.91 5.58
N ILE A 139 8.83 -8.18 6.29
CA ILE A 139 9.44 -8.61 7.57
C ILE A 139 8.35 -8.88 8.61
N MET A 140 7.50 -7.89 8.87
CA MET A 140 6.44 -7.96 9.88
C MET A 140 5.43 -9.07 9.55
N MET A 141 5.04 -9.18 8.28
CA MET A 141 4.04 -10.14 7.84
C MET A 141 4.59 -11.57 7.76
N SER A 142 5.85 -11.76 7.38
CA SER A 142 6.52 -13.06 7.44
C SER A 142 6.60 -13.60 8.86
N LEU A 143 6.91 -12.74 9.82
CA LEU A 143 6.94 -13.11 11.24
C LEU A 143 5.56 -13.56 11.73
N ALA A 144 4.48 -12.86 11.33
CA ALA A 144 3.11 -13.25 11.67
C ALA A 144 2.77 -14.65 11.16
N ILE A 145 3.12 -14.96 9.91
CA ILE A 145 2.90 -16.30 9.32
C ILE A 145 3.69 -17.36 10.07
N ALA A 146 4.98 -17.11 10.28
CA ALA A 146 5.86 -18.09 10.96
C ALA A 146 5.42 -18.35 12.42
N GLU A 147 4.99 -17.32 13.14
CA GLU A 147 4.40 -17.47 14.49
C GLU A 147 3.13 -18.31 14.48
N HIS A 148 2.22 -18.05 13.55
CA HIS A 148 0.98 -18.79 13.42
C HIS A 148 1.25 -20.25 13.02
N MET A 149 2.15 -20.50 12.06
CA MET A 149 2.57 -21.85 11.68
C MET A 149 3.15 -22.64 12.88
N SER A 150 4.05 -22.00 13.63
CA SER A 150 4.68 -22.61 14.82
C SER A 150 3.65 -22.96 15.88
N LYS A 151 2.66 -22.08 16.16
CA LYS A 151 1.54 -22.35 17.08
C LYS A 151 0.70 -23.55 16.65
N LEU A 152 0.55 -23.81 15.35
CA LEU A 152 -0.16 -24.96 14.81
C LEU A 152 0.69 -26.24 14.72
N GLY A 153 1.93 -26.22 15.21
CA GLY A 153 2.83 -27.37 15.20
C GLY A 153 3.45 -27.71 13.84
N ILE A 154 3.32 -26.84 12.84
CA ILE A 154 3.95 -26.97 11.53
C ILE A 154 5.46 -26.96 11.71
N LYS A 155 6.18 -27.81 10.96
CA LYS A 155 7.65 -27.93 10.99
C LYS A 155 8.27 -27.67 9.63
N THR A 156 7.62 -28.08 8.55
CA THR A 156 8.14 -28.00 7.19
C THR A 156 7.24 -27.16 6.31
N VAL A 157 7.86 -26.26 5.50
CA VAL A 157 7.13 -25.32 4.64
C VAL A 157 7.66 -25.38 3.22
N GLY A 158 6.76 -25.55 2.25
CA GLY A 158 7.01 -25.25 0.86
C GLY A 158 6.75 -23.77 0.60
N PHE A 159 7.62 -23.13 -0.16
CA PHE A 159 7.46 -21.74 -0.59
C PHE A 159 7.31 -21.66 -2.09
N ILE A 160 6.34 -20.88 -2.57
CA ILE A 160 6.26 -20.50 -3.99
C ILE A 160 5.92 -19.01 -4.07
N GLY A 161 6.79 -18.22 -4.72
CA GLY A 161 6.65 -16.78 -4.82
C GLY A 161 6.78 -16.24 -6.23
N PHE A 162 6.37 -15.01 -6.46
CA PHE A 162 6.62 -14.34 -7.74
C PHE A 162 8.11 -14.29 -8.06
N ALA A 163 8.44 -14.43 -9.36
CA ALA A 163 9.81 -14.26 -9.89
C ALA A 163 10.13 -12.77 -10.09
N ASP A 164 9.88 -11.94 -9.09
CA ASP A 164 10.14 -10.51 -9.09
C ASP A 164 10.58 -10.02 -7.69
N ALA A 165 10.84 -8.72 -7.56
CA ALA A 165 11.32 -8.13 -6.31
C ALA A 165 10.39 -8.35 -5.10
N TYR A 166 9.07 -8.54 -5.33
CA TYR A 166 8.12 -8.87 -4.27
C TYR A 166 8.33 -10.30 -3.77
N GLY A 167 8.30 -11.30 -4.67
CA GLY A 167 8.48 -12.70 -4.29
C GLY A 167 9.87 -13.00 -3.73
N GLU A 168 10.92 -12.33 -4.25
CA GLU A 168 12.28 -12.48 -3.72
C GLU A 168 12.41 -11.88 -2.31
N GLY A 169 11.84 -10.71 -2.06
CA GLY A 169 11.80 -10.12 -0.71
C GLY A 169 11.09 -11.05 0.28
N TRP A 170 9.93 -11.56 -0.09
CA TRP A 170 9.18 -12.53 0.73
C TRP A 170 9.96 -13.81 0.99
N SER A 171 10.66 -14.36 0.00
CA SER A 171 11.49 -15.56 0.16
C SER A 171 12.57 -15.36 1.20
N GLN A 172 13.26 -14.22 1.14
CA GLN A 172 14.34 -13.88 2.05
C GLN A 172 13.82 -13.64 3.49
N GLU A 173 12.78 -12.82 3.63
CA GLU A 173 12.25 -12.47 4.95
C GLU A 173 11.51 -13.63 5.60
N PHE A 174 10.77 -14.42 4.82
CA PHE A 174 10.13 -15.63 5.36
C PHE A 174 11.15 -16.70 5.78
N ALA A 175 12.24 -16.88 5.05
CA ALA A 175 13.29 -17.82 5.46
C ALA A 175 13.91 -17.43 6.82
N LYS A 176 14.15 -16.13 7.05
CA LYS A 176 14.61 -15.61 8.36
C LYS A 176 13.57 -15.86 9.45
N ALA A 177 12.32 -15.49 9.22
CA ALA A 177 11.22 -15.65 10.16
C ALA A 177 10.97 -17.14 10.50
N ALA A 178 11.01 -18.01 9.51
CA ALA A 178 10.91 -19.46 9.64
C ALA A 178 12.00 -20.01 10.55
N GLY A 179 13.26 -19.66 10.30
CA GLY A 179 14.40 -20.07 11.15
C GLY A 179 14.23 -19.63 12.61
N LEU A 180 13.79 -18.39 12.85
CA LEU A 180 13.52 -17.87 14.20
C LEU A 180 12.41 -18.63 14.94
N LYS A 181 11.49 -19.28 14.22
CA LYS A 181 10.35 -20.03 14.79
C LYS A 181 10.50 -21.55 14.68
N GLY A 182 11.68 -22.04 14.31
CA GLY A 182 11.98 -23.47 14.22
C GLY A 182 11.26 -24.17 13.06
N LEU A 183 10.97 -23.46 11.99
CA LEU A 183 10.42 -23.99 10.74
C LEU A 183 11.54 -24.20 9.71
N THR A 184 11.39 -25.23 8.86
CA THR A 184 12.32 -25.50 7.76
C THR A 184 11.62 -25.31 6.42
N VAL A 185 12.19 -24.47 5.55
CA VAL A 185 11.73 -24.34 4.16
C VAL A 185 12.34 -25.47 3.34
N VAL A 186 11.51 -26.46 2.95
CA VAL A 186 11.95 -27.70 2.28
C VAL A 186 11.87 -27.63 0.76
N ALA A 187 11.16 -26.65 0.19
CA ALA A 187 11.10 -26.36 -1.23
C ALA A 187 10.86 -24.88 -1.45
N ASN A 188 11.48 -24.29 -2.50
CA ASN A 188 11.43 -22.86 -2.77
C ASN A 188 11.35 -22.62 -4.28
N GLU A 189 10.15 -22.36 -4.80
CA GLU A 189 9.83 -22.26 -6.21
C GLU A 189 9.43 -20.82 -6.61
N ARG A 190 9.48 -20.53 -7.92
CA ARG A 190 9.11 -19.22 -8.49
C ARG A 190 8.10 -19.37 -9.62
N PHE A 191 7.25 -18.35 -9.77
CA PHE A 191 6.35 -18.21 -10.91
C PHE A 191 6.19 -16.73 -11.31
N SER A 192 5.81 -16.49 -12.57
CA SER A 192 5.55 -15.14 -13.06
C SER A 192 4.11 -14.70 -12.77
N ARG A 193 3.88 -13.38 -12.66
CA ARG A 193 2.52 -12.81 -12.56
C ARG A 193 1.64 -13.14 -13.76
N SER A 194 2.25 -13.40 -14.92
CA SER A 194 1.56 -13.73 -16.17
C SER A 194 1.49 -15.23 -16.48
N ASP A 195 2.02 -16.09 -15.61
CA ASP A 195 1.96 -17.53 -15.82
C ASP A 195 0.52 -18.02 -15.81
N THR A 196 0.21 -18.92 -16.73
CA THR A 196 -1.07 -19.63 -16.83
C THR A 196 -0.98 -21.06 -16.31
N SER A 197 0.22 -21.55 -16.01
CA SER A 197 0.47 -22.86 -15.42
C SER A 197 1.69 -22.83 -14.50
N VAL A 198 1.59 -23.53 -13.37
CA VAL A 198 2.66 -23.73 -12.37
C VAL A 198 2.85 -25.21 -12.04
N THR A 199 2.52 -26.08 -13.01
CA THR A 199 2.52 -27.54 -12.80
C THR A 199 3.87 -28.06 -12.31
N GLY A 200 4.97 -27.64 -12.92
CA GLY A 200 6.31 -28.11 -12.56
C GLY A 200 6.69 -27.70 -11.13
N GLN A 201 6.40 -26.47 -10.75
CA GLN A 201 6.66 -25.94 -9.42
C GLN A 201 5.83 -26.67 -8.35
N VAL A 202 4.54 -26.89 -8.62
CA VAL A 202 3.63 -27.56 -7.69
C VAL A 202 4.02 -29.03 -7.49
N LEU A 203 4.46 -29.73 -8.52
CA LEU A 203 4.94 -31.13 -8.38
C LEU A 203 6.18 -31.21 -7.49
N LYS A 204 7.12 -30.28 -7.59
CA LYS A 204 8.29 -30.20 -6.70
C LYS A 204 7.89 -29.92 -5.25
N LEU A 205 6.94 -28.99 -5.04
CA LEU A 205 6.41 -28.69 -3.71
C LEU A 205 5.77 -29.94 -3.07
N ILE A 206 4.92 -30.65 -3.81
CA ILE A 206 4.25 -31.86 -3.30
C ILE A 206 5.27 -32.98 -3.03
N ALA A 207 6.27 -33.15 -3.88
CA ALA A 207 7.33 -34.16 -3.69
C ALA A 207 8.15 -33.91 -2.42
N ALA A 208 8.32 -32.65 -2.01
CA ALA A 208 8.99 -32.30 -0.75
C ALA A 208 8.15 -32.55 0.51
N LYS A 209 6.87 -32.91 0.36
CA LYS A 209 5.92 -33.25 1.45
C LYS A 209 5.89 -32.23 2.61
N PRO A 210 5.75 -30.92 2.35
CA PRO A 210 5.70 -29.93 3.43
C PRO A 210 4.38 -30.03 4.23
N ASP A 211 4.43 -29.69 5.52
CA ASP A 211 3.22 -29.57 6.37
C ASP A 211 2.33 -28.40 5.91
N ALA A 212 2.95 -27.35 5.39
CA ALA A 212 2.27 -26.17 4.84
C ALA A 212 2.95 -25.65 3.57
N VAL A 213 2.18 -24.95 2.73
CA VAL A 213 2.72 -24.16 1.62
C VAL A 213 2.36 -22.69 1.80
N LEU A 214 3.36 -21.82 1.68
CA LEU A 214 3.20 -20.37 1.56
C LEU A 214 3.28 -19.95 0.10
N VAL A 215 2.21 -19.32 -0.39
CA VAL A 215 2.17 -18.68 -1.70
C VAL A 215 2.45 -17.19 -1.53
N ALA A 216 3.62 -16.74 -1.98
CA ALA A 216 4.05 -15.35 -1.90
C ALA A 216 3.75 -14.61 -3.21
N GLY A 217 2.47 -14.44 -3.48
CA GLY A 217 1.91 -13.69 -4.59
C GLY A 217 1.06 -12.51 -4.14
N SER A 218 0.52 -11.78 -5.10
CA SER A 218 -0.43 -10.70 -4.85
C SER A 218 -1.49 -10.62 -5.95
N GLY A 219 -2.68 -10.14 -5.59
CA GLY A 219 -3.82 -10.07 -6.49
C GLY A 219 -4.31 -11.42 -6.97
N THR A 220 -5.07 -11.43 -8.04
CA THR A 220 -5.69 -12.63 -8.60
C THR A 220 -4.68 -13.68 -9.10
N PRO A 221 -3.48 -13.33 -9.65
CA PRO A 221 -2.51 -14.33 -10.06
C PRO A 221 -2.04 -15.26 -8.93
N ALA A 222 -2.09 -14.83 -7.68
CA ALA A 222 -1.70 -15.64 -6.52
C ALA A 222 -2.64 -16.83 -6.25
N ALA A 223 -3.83 -16.86 -6.87
CA ALA A 223 -4.74 -18.01 -6.79
C ALA A 223 -4.23 -19.23 -7.58
N LEU A 224 -3.45 -19.02 -8.65
CA LEU A 224 -3.00 -20.08 -9.55
C LEU A 224 -2.22 -21.20 -8.84
N PRO A 225 -1.16 -20.93 -8.05
CA PRO A 225 -0.44 -22.00 -7.35
C PRO A 225 -1.33 -22.77 -6.37
N GLN A 226 -2.21 -22.08 -5.65
CA GLN A 226 -3.10 -22.70 -4.67
C GLN A 226 -4.11 -23.63 -5.33
N LYS A 227 -4.76 -23.20 -6.42
CA LYS A 227 -5.66 -24.03 -7.19
C LYS A 227 -4.93 -25.29 -7.71
N ALA A 228 -3.74 -25.12 -8.30
CA ALA A 228 -2.95 -26.22 -8.79
C ALA A 228 -2.51 -27.21 -7.69
N LEU A 229 -2.25 -26.76 -6.45
CA LEU A 229 -2.01 -27.62 -5.29
C LEU A 229 -3.25 -28.41 -4.91
N LYS A 230 -4.42 -27.76 -4.83
CA LYS A 230 -5.71 -28.39 -4.49
C LYS A 230 -6.13 -29.44 -5.54
N GLU A 231 -6.02 -29.11 -6.83
CA GLU A 231 -6.31 -30.03 -7.94
C GLU A 231 -5.47 -31.32 -7.90
N ARG A 232 -4.25 -31.25 -7.33
CA ARG A 232 -3.35 -32.39 -7.15
C ARG A 232 -3.43 -33.03 -5.77
N GLY A 233 -4.48 -32.74 -4.99
CA GLY A 233 -4.76 -33.37 -3.72
C GLY A 233 -3.84 -32.97 -2.58
N TYR A 234 -3.16 -31.81 -2.66
CA TYR A 234 -2.38 -31.34 -1.51
C TYR A 234 -3.29 -31.07 -0.30
N ALA A 235 -3.05 -31.81 0.79
CA ALA A 235 -3.87 -31.78 2.01
C ALA A 235 -3.27 -30.93 3.16
N GLY A 236 -2.03 -30.45 3.01
CA GLY A 236 -1.37 -29.59 4.00
C GLY A 236 -2.03 -28.23 4.15
N LYS A 237 -1.58 -27.45 5.13
CA LYS A 237 -2.08 -26.09 5.34
C LYS A 237 -1.62 -25.15 4.24
N LEU A 238 -2.49 -24.23 3.85
CA LEU A 238 -2.18 -23.21 2.83
C LEU A 238 -2.16 -21.82 3.46
N TYR A 239 -1.13 -21.08 3.10
CA TYR A 239 -0.92 -19.71 3.51
C TYR A 239 -0.74 -18.81 2.30
N GLN A 240 -1.24 -17.61 2.40
CA GLN A 240 -1.02 -16.53 1.44
C GLN A 240 -0.36 -15.34 2.15
N THR A 241 0.18 -14.41 1.38
CA THR A 241 0.60 -13.10 1.92
C THR A 241 -0.58 -12.15 2.03
N HIS A 242 -0.41 -11.01 2.71
CA HIS A 242 -1.40 -9.92 2.72
C HIS A 242 -1.66 -9.33 1.31
N GLY A 243 -0.82 -9.66 0.34
CA GLY A 243 -0.95 -9.25 -1.05
C GLY A 243 -2.21 -9.76 -1.78
N VAL A 244 -3.01 -10.64 -1.14
CA VAL A 244 -4.24 -11.18 -1.74
C VAL A 244 -5.53 -10.67 -1.09
N ALA A 245 -5.43 -9.74 -0.15
CA ALA A 245 -6.55 -9.32 0.69
C ALA A 245 -7.56 -8.41 -0.04
N ASN A 246 -8.26 -8.96 -1.05
CA ASN A 246 -9.31 -8.31 -1.82
C ASN A 246 -10.38 -9.31 -2.30
N ALA A 247 -11.56 -8.80 -2.67
CA ALA A 247 -12.69 -9.62 -3.09
C ALA A 247 -12.45 -10.37 -4.42
N ASP A 248 -11.65 -9.81 -5.34
CA ASP A 248 -11.34 -10.47 -6.61
C ASP A 248 -10.53 -11.75 -6.42
N PHE A 249 -9.62 -11.78 -5.44
CA PHE A 249 -8.90 -13.00 -5.09
C PHE A 249 -9.87 -14.11 -4.62
N LEU A 250 -10.82 -13.76 -3.73
CA LEU A 250 -11.85 -14.70 -3.28
C LEU A 250 -12.68 -15.23 -4.46
N ARG A 251 -13.11 -14.35 -5.36
CA ARG A 251 -13.89 -14.70 -6.55
C ARG A 251 -13.13 -15.65 -7.50
N VAL A 252 -11.85 -15.37 -7.76
CA VAL A 252 -11.02 -16.16 -8.69
C VAL A 252 -10.62 -17.51 -8.10
N GLY A 253 -10.26 -17.53 -6.83
CA GLY A 253 -9.83 -18.76 -6.17
C GLY A 253 -11.00 -19.67 -5.74
N GLY A 254 -12.16 -19.08 -5.43
CA GLY A 254 -13.38 -19.82 -5.08
C GLY A 254 -13.17 -20.80 -3.93
N LYS A 255 -13.75 -22.01 -4.06
CA LYS A 255 -13.68 -23.07 -3.04
C LYS A 255 -12.25 -23.55 -2.71
N ASP A 256 -11.31 -23.38 -3.64
CA ASP A 256 -9.94 -23.81 -3.45
C ASP A 256 -9.18 -22.96 -2.41
N LEU A 257 -9.76 -21.82 -2.00
CA LEU A 257 -9.21 -20.96 -0.96
C LEU A 257 -9.69 -21.31 0.46
N GLU A 258 -10.71 -22.18 0.61
CA GLU A 258 -11.25 -22.51 1.92
C GLU A 258 -10.18 -23.05 2.88
N GLY A 259 -10.17 -22.51 4.10
CA GLY A 259 -9.22 -22.87 5.15
C GLY A 259 -7.84 -22.21 5.03
N THR A 260 -7.63 -21.33 4.05
CA THR A 260 -6.36 -20.60 3.86
C THR A 260 -6.17 -19.51 4.91
N PHE A 261 -4.96 -19.42 5.44
CA PHE A 261 -4.56 -18.39 6.39
C PHE A 261 -3.71 -17.32 5.72
N LEU A 262 -3.84 -16.08 6.19
CA LEU A 262 -2.95 -14.97 5.79
C LEU A 262 -2.90 -13.90 6.88
N PRO A 263 -1.80 -13.16 7.00
CA PRO A 263 -1.78 -11.91 7.73
C PRO A 263 -2.50 -10.84 6.90
N ALA A 264 -3.13 -9.89 7.55
CA ALA A 264 -3.78 -8.77 6.85
C ALA A 264 -3.73 -7.50 7.70
N GLY A 265 -3.93 -6.35 7.05
CA GLY A 265 -4.22 -5.12 7.76
C GLY A 265 -5.59 -5.17 8.44
N PRO A 266 -5.75 -4.58 9.63
CA PRO A 266 -6.99 -4.64 10.43
C PRO A 266 -8.25 -4.22 9.67
N VAL A 267 -8.15 -3.34 8.69
CA VAL A 267 -9.27 -2.85 7.87
C VAL A 267 -10.06 -3.96 7.20
N LEU A 268 -9.40 -5.05 6.81
CA LEU A 268 -10.05 -6.18 6.12
C LEU A 268 -11.15 -6.83 6.95
N VAL A 269 -11.02 -6.79 8.27
CA VAL A 269 -11.93 -7.39 9.24
C VAL A 269 -12.34 -6.41 10.33
N ALA A 270 -12.40 -5.11 10.00
CA ALA A 270 -12.62 -4.02 10.96
C ALA A 270 -13.87 -4.22 11.83
N GLU A 271 -14.96 -4.75 11.27
CA GLU A 271 -16.20 -5.01 11.99
C GLU A 271 -16.07 -6.16 13.02
N GLN A 272 -15.14 -7.10 12.77
CA GLN A 272 -14.90 -8.27 13.62
C GLN A 272 -13.88 -8.01 14.74
N LEU A 273 -13.15 -6.90 14.69
CA LEU A 273 -12.17 -6.56 15.71
C LEU A 273 -12.84 -6.23 17.04
N PRO A 274 -12.20 -6.58 18.18
CA PRO A 274 -12.73 -6.19 19.49
C PRO A 274 -12.77 -4.66 19.62
N ALA A 275 -13.73 -4.14 20.42
CA ALA A 275 -13.90 -2.71 20.62
C ALA A 275 -12.63 -2.02 21.19
N SER A 276 -11.81 -2.76 21.91
CA SER A 276 -10.53 -2.30 22.48
C SER A 276 -9.40 -2.21 21.45
N ASN A 277 -9.58 -2.69 20.21
CA ASN A 277 -8.56 -2.58 19.18
C ASN A 277 -8.36 -1.11 18.78
N PRO A 278 -7.14 -0.54 18.91
CA PRO A 278 -6.90 0.89 18.72
C PRO A 278 -7.10 1.36 17.26
N VAL A 279 -7.02 0.43 16.29
CA VAL A 279 -7.17 0.75 14.85
C VAL A 279 -8.63 0.68 14.40
N ARG A 280 -9.49 -0.08 15.12
CA ARG A 280 -10.86 -0.39 14.72
C ARG A 280 -11.67 0.84 14.30
N LYS A 281 -11.61 1.91 15.09
CA LYS A 281 -12.39 3.14 14.84
C LYS A 281 -11.99 3.80 13.52
N ALA A 282 -10.68 3.97 13.28
CA ALA A 282 -10.16 4.58 12.06
C ALA A 282 -10.43 3.70 10.84
N ALA A 283 -10.27 2.38 10.97
CA ALA A 283 -10.61 1.43 9.91
C ALA A 283 -12.08 1.50 9.49
N LEU A 284 -13.02 1.56 10.45
CA LEU A 284 -14.44 1.68 10.18
C LEU A 284 -14.82 3.01 9.49
N VAL A 285 -14.09 4.09 9.74
CA VAL A 285 -14.29 5.37 9.01
C VAL A 285 -14.00 5.17 7.53
N TYR A 286 -12.91 4.52 7.18
CA TYR A 286 -12.60 4.21 5.78
C TYR A 286 -13.62 3.25 5.19
N VAL A 287 -13.97 2.16 5.88
CA VAL A 287 -14.99 1.21 5.42
C VAL A 287 -16.29 1.94 5.04
N ALA A 288 -16.81 2.78 5.94
CA ALA A 288 -18.03 3.54 5.70
C ALA A 288 -17.88 4.49 4.51
N ALA A 289 -16.77 5.21 4.38
CA ALA A 289 -16.55 6.16 3.30
C ALA A 289 -16.45 5.46 1.93
N TYR A 290 -15.75 4.33 1.86
CA TYR A 290 -15.57 3.58 0.63
C TYR A 290 -16.85 2.87 0.19
N GLU A 291 -17.50 2.17 1.10
CA GLU A 291 -18.73 1.41 0.81
C GLU A 291 -19.94 2.29 0.46
N ALA A 292 -19.98 3.52 0.96
CA ALA A 292 -21.00 4.49 0.56
C ALA A 292 -20.98 4.78 -0.95
N VAL A 293 -19.83 4.65 -1.60
CA VAL A 293 -19.66 4.90 -3.04
C VAL A 293 -19.63 3.60 -3.85
N HIS A 294 -18.98 2.55 -3.33
CA HIS A 294 -18.66 1.34 -4.08
C HIS A 294 -19.47 0.11 -3.67
N GLY A 295 -20.36 0.26 -2.68
CA GLY A 295 -21.24 -0.82 -2.18
C GLY A 295 -20.62 -1.65 -1.06
N LYS A 296 -21.49 -2.29 -0.29
CA LYS A 296 -21.11 -3.11 0.87
C LYS A 296 -20.23 -4.30 0.47
N GLY A 297 -19.20 -4.57 1.24
CA GLY A 297 -18.25 -5.68 1.02
C GLY A 297 -17.22 -5.41 -0.07
N SER A 298 -17.14 -4.18 -0.63
CA SER A 298 -16.19 -3.80 -1.67
C SER A 298 -14.82 -3.41 -1.12
N VAL A 299 -14.67 -3.25 0.20
CA VAL A 299 -13.42 -2.84 0.83
C VAL A 299 -12.30 -3.86 0.60
N SER A 300 -11.11 -3.34 0.31
CA SER A 300 -9.87 -4.10 0.26
C SER A 300 -8.77 -3.39 1.06
N THR A 301 -7.74 -4.12 1.45
CA THR A 301 -6.57 -3.51 2.10
C THR A 301 -5.86 -2.51 1.20
N PHE A 302 -5.89 -2.71 -0.12
CA PHE A 302 -5.22 -1.83 -1.09
C PHE A 302 -5.83 -0.43 -1.11
N GLY A 303 -7.15 -0.33 -1.18
CA GLY A 303 -7.82 0.95 -1.02
C GLY A 303 -7.53 1.59 0.34
N GLY A 304 -7.45 0.79 1.40
CA GLY A 304 -7.06 1.26 2.73
C GLY A 304 -5.64 1.84 2.76
N HIS A 305 -4.67 1.28 2.01
CA HIS A 305 -3.32 1.83 1.90
C HIS A 305 -3.31 3.20 1.21
N ALA A 306 -4.11 3.37 0.16
CA ALA A 306 -4.31 4.67 -0.48
C ALA A 306 -4.97 5.68 0.48
N TRP A 307 -5.96 5.24 1.27
CA TRP A 307 -6.58 6.07 2.31
C TRP A 307 -5.56 6.56 3.33
N ASP A 308 -4.73 5.66 3.85
CA ASP A 308 -3.69 5.99 4.82
C ASP A 308 -2.65 6.95 4.23
N ALA A 309 -2.28 6.79 2.95
CA ALA A 309 -1.42 7.74 2.26
C ALA A 309 -2.06 9.15 2.20
N GLY A 310 -3.36 9.22 1.94
CA GLY A 310 -4.13 10.46 2.01
C GLY A 310 -4.19 11.07 3.40
N LEU A 311 -4.31 10.27 4.45
CA LEU A 311 -4.29 10.73 5.84
C LEU A 311 -2.93 11.32 6.22
N LEU A 312 -1.83 10.64 5.88
CA LEU A 312 -0.47 11.13 6.12
C LEU A 312 -0.22 12.45 5.38
N MET A 313 -0.59 12.51 4.09
CA MET A 313 -0.51 13.74 3.30
C MET A 313 -1.33 14.87 3.93
N THR A 314 -2.57 14.60 4.34
CA THR A 314 -3.47 15.58 4.97
C THR A 314 -2.91 16.12 6.28
N ALA A 315 -2.24 15.28 7.07
CA ALA A 315 -1.61 15.69 8.32
C ALA A 315 -0.31 16.49 8.10
N ALA A 316 0.43 16.22 7.02
CA ALA A 316 1.70 16.87 6.72
C ALA A 316 1.54 18.25 6.05
N ILE A 317 0.56 18.40 5.13
CA ILE A 317 0.34 19.63 4.36
C ILE A 317 0.25 20.89 5.23
N PRO A 318 -0.55 20.95 6.33
CA PRO A 318 -0.65 22.15 7.16
C PRO A 318 0.69 22.55 7.80
N LYS A 319 1.56 21.57 8.10
CA LYS A 319 2.91 21.82 8.63
C LYS A 319 3.84 22.39 7.56
N ALA A 320 3.77 21.86 6.33
CA ALA A 320 4.56 22.35 5.21
C ALA A 320 4.16 23.75 4.76
N LEU A 321 2.86 24.07 4.74
CA LEU A 321 2.32 25.41 4.39
C LEU A 321 2.82 26.53 5.32
N LYS A 322 3.21 26.21 6.56
CA LYS A 322 3.83 27.18 7.46
C LYS A 322 5.25 27.56 7.07
N LYS A 323 5.91 26.75 6.22
CA LYS A 323 7.33 26.91 5.87
C LYS A 323 7.53 27.40 4.44
N ALA A 324 6.67 26.97 3.50
CA ALA A 324 6.85 27.26 2.07
C ALA A 324 5.51 27.24 1.31
N LYS A 325 5.52 27.76 0.06
CA LYS A 325 4.36 27.80 -0.83
C LYS A 325 4.30 26.58 -1.73
N PRO A 326 3.11 26.01 -2.02
CA PRO A 326 2.94 24.92 -2.99
C PRO A 326 3.57 25.22 -4.35
N GLY A 327 4.00 24.19 -5.05
CA GLY A 327 4.63 24.27 -6.37
C GLY A 327 6.13 24.60 -6.32
N THR A 328 6.74 24.76 -5.14
CA THR A 328 8.18 25.10 -5.02
C THR A 328 9.00 23.92 -4.50
N PRO A 329 10.32 23.86 -4.79
CA PRO A 329 11.21 22.86 -4.19
C PRO A 329 11.23 22.92 -2.66
N GLU A 330 11.14 24.12 -2.09
CA GLU A 330 11.10 24.35 -0.65
C GLU A 330 9.85 23.74 -0.02
N PHE A 331 8.71 23.77 -0.71
CA PHE A 331 7.48 23.14 -0.23
C PHE A 331 7.60 21.61 -0.26
N ARG A 332 8.18 21.01 -1.30
CA ARG A 332 8.42 19.56 -1.37
C ARG A 332 9.35 19.10 -0.25
N LEU A 333 10.40 19.87 0.03
CA LEU A 333 11.29 19.61 1.17
C LEU A 333 10.55 19.72 2.51
N ALA A 334 9.80 20.81 2.70
CA ALA A 334 9.00 21.01 3.90
C ALA A 334 7.94 19.93 4.10
N LEU A 335 7.37 19.40 3.01
CA LEU A 335 6.37 18.32 3.05
C LEU A 335 7.02 16.99 3.43
N ARG A 336 8.22 16.67 2.91
CA ARG A 336 9.01 15.52 3.35
C ARG A 336 9.32 15.60 4.85
N ASP A 337 9.85 16.72 5.33
CA ASP A 337 10.18 16.92 6.75
C ASP A 337 8.93 16.86 7.64
N ALA A 338 7.80 17.33 7.11
CA ALA A 338 6.52 17.23 7.80
C ALA A 338 6.06 15.78 7.93
N LEU A 339 6.22 14.96 6.89
CA LEU A 339 5.92 13.53 6.93
C LEU A 339 6.78 12.81 7.98
N GLU A 340 8.10 13.05 8.01
CA GLU A 340 9.01 12.49 9.02
C GLU A 340 8.63 12.87 10.47
N SER A 341 7.93 13.99 10.65
CA SER A 341 7.52 14.50 11.97
C SER A 341 6.12 14.02 12.44
N LEU A 342 5.45 13.16 11.68
CA LEU A 342 4.13 12.66 12.05
C LEU A 342 4.23 11.62 13.16
N GLN A 343 3.39 11.79 14.20
CA GLN A 343 3.31 10.88 15.33
C GLN A 343 1.86 10.51 15.61
N GLU A 344 1.63 9.23 15.94
CA GLU A 344 0.32 8.69 16.38
C GLU A 344 -0.84 8.99 15.41
N ILE A 345 -0.57 8.98 14.10
CA ILE A 345 -1.62 9.15 13.09
C ILE A 345 -2.39 7.83 12.95
N SER A 346 -3.63 7.81 13.41
CA SER A 346 -4.50 6.65 13.33
C SER A 346 -5.04 6.48 11.91
N GLY A 347 -4.59 5.45 11.21
CA GLY A 347 -5.02 5.06 9.86
C GLY A 347 -5.92 3.82 9.85
N ALA A 348 -6.32 3.40 8.66
CA ALA A 348 -7.13 2.20 8.44
C ALA A 348 -6.36 0.89 8.74
N HIS A 349 -5.03 0.92 8.61
CA HIS A 349 -4.18 -0.23 8.81
C HIS A 349 -3.38 -0.21 10.12
N GLY A 350 -3.21 0.92 10.73
CA GLY A 350 -2.37 1.02 11.91
C GLY A 350 -2.27 2.44 12.45
N ILE A 351 -1.38 2.61 13.39
CA ILE A 351 -1.02 3.91 13.94
C ILE A 351 0.38 4.24 13.45
N PHE A 352 0.51 5.32 12.69
CA PHE A 352 1.75 5.72 12.06
C PHE A 352 2.51 6.70 12.94
N SER A 353 3.77 6.38 13.24
CA SER A 353 4.73 7.25 13.91
C SER A 353 6.01 7.26 13.10
N MET A 354 6.18 8.27 12.25
CA MET A 354 7.30 8.40 11.33
C MET A 354 8.52 9.03 12.01
N SER A 355 9.70 8.81 11.43
CA SER A 355 10.93 9.49 11.81
C SER A 355 11.88 9.59 10.61
N PRO A 356 12.98 10.36 10.68
CA PRO A 356 13.99 10.40 9.61
C PRO A 356 14.66 9.05 9.29
N THR A 357 14.50 8.05 10.16
CA THR A 357 15.07 6.69 9.99
C THR A 357 14.01 5.61 9.84
N ASP A 358 12.72 5.95 10.00
CA ASP A 358 11.60 5.04 9.81
C ASP A 358 10.49 5.71 9.01
N HIS A 359 10.42 5.42 7.72
CA HIS A 359 9.44 5.93 6.78
C HIS A 359 8.26 4.99 6.55
N LEU A 360 8.13 3.94 7.37
CA LEU A 360 6.93 3.11 7.50
C LEU A 360 6.10 3.52 8.73
N GLY A 361 6.74 3.67 9.88
CA GLY A 361 6.12 4.13 11.13
C GLY A 361 5.04 3.21 11.72
N LEU A 362 4.91 1.97 11.23
CA LEU A 362 3.92 0.99 11.72
C LEU A 362 4.55 -0.01 12.70
N ASP A 363 3.76 -0.43 13.69
CA ASP A 363 4.12 -1.48 14.64
C ASP A 363 3.19 -2.71 14.55
N GLN A 364 3.32 -3.65 15.49
CA GLN A 364 2.57 -4.90 15.51
C GLN A 364 1.05 -4.73 15.61
N ARG A 365 0.55 -3.56 16.00
CA ARG A 365 -0.90 -3.24 16.01
C ARG A 365 -1.49 -3.15 14.61
N SER A 366 -0.66 -3.05 13.59
CA SER A 366 -1.05 -2.91 12.17
C SER A 366 -1.33 -4.24 11.47
N ARG A 367 -1.22 -5.37 12.16
CA ARG A 367 -1.45 -6.69 11.57
C ARG A 367 -2.41 -7.55 12.38
N VAL A 368 -3.18 -8.35 11.68
CA VAL A 368 -4.03 -9.42 12.23
C VAL A 368 -3.87 -10.68 11.39
N MET A 369 -4.14 -11.85 11.99
CA MET A 369 -4.30 -13.07 11.21
C MET A 369 -5.75 -13.23 10.80
N VAL A 370 -5.98 -13.69 9.57
CA VAL A 370 -7.29 -14.02 9.05
C VAL A 370 -7.27 -15.39 8.40
N LYS A 371 -8.46 -16.01 8.32
CA LYS A 371 -8.70 -17.29 7.63
C LYS A 371 -9.82 -17.08 6.62
N ILE A 372 -9.75 -17.75 5.49
CA ILE A 372 -10.85 -17.77 4.52
C ILE A 372 -11.82 -18.87 4.93
N GLU A 373 -13.06 -18.50 5.23
CA GLU A 373 -14.16 -19.42 5.60
C GLU A 373 -15.44 -18.95 4.91
N ASN A 374 -16.13 -19.88 4.22
CA ASN A 374 -17.35 -19.59 3.45
C ASN A 374 -17.15 -18.40 2.49
N SER A 375 -16.04 -18.41 1.75
CA SER A 375 -15.64 -17.35 0.81
C SER A 375 -15.59 -15.95 1.44
N SER A 376 -15.26 -15.86 2.73
CA SER A 376 -15.20 -14.62 3.49
C SER A 376 -13.97 -14.58 4.39
N TRP A 377 -13.55 -13.37 4.74
CA TRP A 377 -12.45 -13.15 5.67
C TRP A 377 -12.93 -13.32 7.12
N LYS A 378 -12.27 -14.16 7.89
CA LYS A 378 -12.57 -14.40 9.31
C LYS A 378 -11.37 -14.05 10.17
N TYR A 379 -11.59 -13.12 11.09
CA TYR A 379 -10.57 -12.72 12.08
C TYR A 379 -10.14 -13.94 12.92
N GLN A 380 -8.84 -14.08 13.10
CA GLN A 380 -8.23 -15.09 14.00
C GLN A 380 -7.56 -14.33 15.15
N PRO A 381 -8.05 -14.43 16.37
CA PRO A 381 -7.52 -13.70 17.54
C PRO A 381 -6.11 -14.13 17.95
#